data_44ba2a098c60ec0262837c8a41dad35e
#
_entry.id   44ba2a098c60ec0262837c8a41dad35e
#
_cell.length_a   1.000
_cell.length_b   1.000
_cell.length_c   1.000
_cell.angle_alpha   90.00
_cell.angle_beta   90.00
_cell.angle_gamma   90.00
#
_symmetry.space_group_name_H-M   'P 1'
#
loop_
_entity.id
_entity.type
_entity.pdbx_description
1 polymer ?
#
loop_
_entity_poly.entity_id
_entity_poly.type
_entity_poly.pdbx_seq_one_letter_code
_entity_poly.pdbx_strand_id
1 'polypeptide(L)'
;TALDEGAGLKEAIKDSIGVALGSAGLSPGDVDLVVVHGAGHPDEDEAEAAALLSVFGARRPYALATKGALGHLLGASPIVDLLLALRALGEGVVLPSPGVGEMGQDALEFSDVPVAAEMKRALVLSRGFEGSCAAFCASAA
;
A
#
# COMPACT_ATOMS: atom_id res chain seq x y z
N THR A 1 20.15 10.95 11.67
CA THR A 1 19.31 12.13 11.40
C THR A 1 17.99 11.68 10.77
N ALA A 2 16.94 12.48 10.85
CA ALA A 2 15.64 12.14 10.25
C ALA A 2 15.73 11.80 8.75
N LEU A 3 16.68 12.40 8.02
CA LEU A 3 16.97 12.09 6.61
C LEU A 3 17.55 10.69 6.43
N ASP A 4 18.41 10.24 7.33
CA ASP A 4 18.98 8.90 7.29
C ASP A 4 17.97 7.82 7.70
N GLU A 5 17.09 8.14 8.66
CA GLU A 5 16.02 7.25 9.08
C GLU A 5 14.96 7.08 7.99
N GLY A 6 14.57 8.16 7.30
CA GLY A 6 13.66 8.11 6.16
C GLY A 6 14.22 7.32 4.98
N ALA A 7 15.50 7.46 4.67
CA ALA A 7 16.18 6.69 3.62
C ALA A 7 16.21 5.19 3.97
N GLY A 8 16.53 4.84 5.23
CA GLY A 8 16.52 3.47 5.71
C GLY A 8 15.11 2.85 5.66
N LEU A 9 14.09 3.60 6.02
CA LEU A 9 12.70 3.16 5.95
C LEU A 9 12.25 2.92 4.51
N LYS A 10 12.57 3.82 3.59
CA LYS A 10 12.28 3.65 2.17
C LYS A 10 12.85 2.34 1.62
N GLU A 11 14.11 2.05 1.91
CA GLU A 11 14.74 0.81 1.44
C GLU A 11 14.11 -0.42 2.10
N ALA A 12 13.81 -0.39 3.39
CA ALA A 12 13.14 -1.49 4.09
C ALA A 12 11.74 -1.80 3.49
N ILE A 13 10.99 -0.78 3.11
CA ILE A 13 9.70 -0.96 2.42
C ILE A 13 9.93 -1.59 1.04
N LYS A 14 10.86 -1.09 0.25
CA LYS A 14 11.20 -1.65 -1.06
C LYS A 14 11.62 -3.11 -0.98
N ASP A 15 12.47 -3.45 -0.02
CA ASP A 15 12.93 -4.81 0.20
C ASP A 15 11.78 -5.75 0.56
N SER A 16 10.88 -5.32 1.46
CA SER A 16 9.70 -6.11 1.82
C SER A 16 8.77 -6.35 0.63
N ILE A 17 8.57 -5.34 -0.22
CA ILE A 17 7.81 -5.48 -1.47
C ILE A 17 8.50 -6.46 -2.41
N GLY A 18 9.81 -6.33 -2.59
CA GLY A 18 10.60 -7.22 -3.46
C GLY A 18 10.51 -8.68 -3.02
N VAL A 19 10.61 -8.95 -1.73
CA VAL A 19 10.44 -10.29 -1.15
C VAL A 19 9.03 -10.83 -1.39
N ALA A 20 7.99 -10.02 -1.15
CA ALA A 20 6.60 -10.43 -1.36
C ALA A 20 6.31 -10.77 -2.81
N LEU A 21 6.70 -9.90 -3.75
CA LEU A 21 6.52 -10.12 -5.18
C LEU A 21 7.32 -11.34 -5.67
N GLY A 22 8.59 -11.45 -5.27
CA GLY A 22 9.43 -12.59 -5.65
C GLY A 22 8.88 -13.92 -5.14
N SER A 23 8.38 -13.96 -3.91
CA SER A 23 7.75 -15.16 -3.33
C SER A 23 6.45 -15.56 -4.03
N ALA A 24 5.74 -14.58 -4.56
CA ALA A 24 4.50 -14.80 -5.31
C ALA A 24 4.74 -15.08 -6.82
N GLY A 25 5.97 -14.97 -7.29
CA GLY A 25 6.29 -15.07 -8.72
C GLY A 25 5.71 -13.92 -9.55
N LEU A 26 5.56 -12.75 -8.94
CA LEU A 26 4.96 -11.56 -9.55
C LEU A 26 6.00 -10.47 -9.81
N SER A 27 5.68 -9.60 -10.74
CA SER A 27 6.37 -8.34 -11.00
C SER A 27 5.52 -7.15 -10.54
N PRO A 28 6.07 -5.96 -10.38
CA PRO A 28 5.27 -4.76 -10.10
C PRO A 28 4.15 -4.52 -11.12
N GLY A 29 4.37 -4.93 -12.38
CA GLY A 29 3.37 -4.84 -13.46
C GLY A 29 2.12 -5.68 -13.24
N ASP A 30 2.20 -6.70 -12.39
CA ASP A 30 1.09 -7.62 -12.09
C ASP A 30 0.18 -7.15 -10.95
N VAL A 31 0.57 -6.09 -10.23
CA VAL A 31 -0.18 -5.55 -9.10
C VAL A 31 -1.22 -4.54 -9.57
N ASP A 32 -2.47 -4.77 -9.25
CA ASP A 32 -3.60 -3.89 -9.61
C ASP A 32 -3.99 -2.94 -8.47
N LEU A 33 -3.86 -3.40 -7.23
CA LEU A 33 -4.23 -2.66 -6.02
C LEU A 33 -3.09 -2.69 -5.00
N VAL A 34 -2.75 -1.55 -4.42
CA VAL A 34 -1.85 -1.44 -3.27
C VAL A 34 -2.63 -0.93 -2.06
N VAL A 35 -2.65 -1.70 -0.98
CA VAL A 35 -3.12 -1.20 0.31
C VAL A 35 -1.92 -0.68 1.07
N VAL A 36 -1.87 0.63 1.23
CA VAL A 36 -0.74 1.31 1.88
C VAL A 36 -0.82 1.20 3.40
N HIS A 37 0.32 1.27 4.07
CA HIS A 37 0.32 1.38 5.52
C HIS A 37 -0.30 2.71 5.96
N GLY A 38 0.14 3.85 5.39
CA GLY A 38 -0.52 5.15 5.52
C GLY A 38 -0.81 5.52 6.97
N ALA A 39 0.22 5.66 7.82
CA ALA A 39 0.07 5.90 9.25
C ALA A 39 -0.47 7.31 9.58
N GLY A 40 -0.41 8.24 8.63
CA GLY A 40 -0.71 9.66 8.85
C GLY A 40 0.44 10.42 9.53
N HIS A 41 1.65 9.85 9.52
CA HIS A 41 2.85 10.51 10.00
C HIS A 41 3.66 11.01 8.79
N PRO A 42 3.87 12.33 8.62
CA PRO A 42 4.40 12.91 7.39
C PRO A 42 5.69 12.25 6.89
N ASP A 43 6.70 12.07 7.76
CA ASP A 43 8.00 11.54 7.37
C ASP A 43 7.91 10.07 6.94
N GLU A 44 7.04 9.30 7.59
CA GLU A 44 6.81 7.90 7.28
C GLU A 44 6.02 7.71 5.99
N ASP A 45 4.98 8.50 5.81
CA ASP A 45 4.16 8.49 4.61
C ASP A 45 4.96 8.97 3.39
N GLU A 46 5.88 9.94 3.57
CA GLU A 46 6.81 10.36 2.52
C GLU A 46 7.78 9.23 2.12
N ALA A 47 8.35 8.52 3.10
CA ALA A 47 9.23 7.39 2.84
C ALA A 47 8.48 6.25 2.14
N GLU A 48 7.24 5.96 2.53
CA GLU A 48 6.39 4.97 1.87
C GLU A 48 6.07 5.39 0.43
N ALA A 49 5.64 6.62 0.21
CA ALA A 49 5.36 7.17 -1.12
C ALA A 49 6.58 7.09 -2.04
N ALA A 50 7.76 7.46 -1.53
CA ALA A 50 9.02 7.38 -2.29
C ALA A 50 9.44 5.94 -2.62
N ALA A 51 9.18 4.98 -1.72
CA ALA A 51 9.40 3.56 -1.97
C ALA A 51 8.47 3.05 -3.08
N LEU A 52 7.19 3.36 -2.99
CA LEU A 52 6.19 2.95 -3.96
C LEU A 52 6.42 3.55 -5.34
N LEU A 53 6.83 4.82 -5.41
CA LEU A 53 7.21 5.46 -6.67
C LEU A 53 8.43 4.75 -7.29
N SER A 54 9.41 4.35 -6.49
CA SER A 54 10.59 3.61 -6.98
C SER A 54 10.23 2.22 -7.50
N VAL A 55 9.21 1.56 -6.95
CA VAL A 55 8.79 0.21 -7.34
C VAL A 55 7.87 0.25 -8.57
N PHE A 56 6.87 1.11 -8.56
CA PHE A 56 5.80 1.10 -9.57
C PHE A 56 6.02 2.10 -10.71
N GLY A 57 6.75 3.19 -10.47
CA GLY A 57 7.02 4.20 -11.49
C GLY A 57 5.75 4.74 -12.13
N ALA A 58 5.73 4.77 -13.46
CA ALA A 58 4.60 5.28 -14.24
C ALA A 58 3.37 4.35 -14.27
N ARG A 59 3.45 3.15 -13.73
CA ARG A 59 2.33 2.20 -13.73
C ARG A 59 1.14 2.68 -12.90
N ARG A 60 1.39 3.32 -11.76
CA ARG A 60 0.37 3.88 -10.86
C ARG A 60 -0.80 2.93 -10.61
N PRO A 61 -0.61 1.81 -9.89
CA PRO A 61 -1.73 0.92 -9.53
C PRO A 61 -2.74 1.66 -8.65
N TYR A 62 -3.97 1.16 -8.62
CA TYR A 62 -4.97 1.65 -7.67
C TYR A 62 -4.49 1.51 -6.23
N ALA A 63 -4.98 2.37 -5.36
CA ALA A 63 -4.57 2.38 -3.96
C ALA A 63 -5.74 2.46 -2.99
N LEU A 64 -5.52 1.88 -1.82
CA LEU A 64 -6.43 1.96 -0.68
C LEU A 64 -5.65 2.36 0.56
N ALA A 65 -6.10 3.44 1.21
CA ALA A 65 -5.64 3.89 2.52
C ALA A 65 -6.81 3.82 3.51
N THR A 66 -6.74 2.88 4.44
CA THR A 66 -7.86 2.54 5.31
C THR A 66 -7.94 3.38 6.57
N LYS A 67 -6.78 3.88 7.03
CA LYS A 67 -6.67 4.51 8.35
C LYS A 67 -7.37 5.86 8.47
N GLY A 68 -7.57 6.57 7.35
CA GLY A 68 -8.38 7.79 7.32
C GLY A 68 -9.85 7.54 7.66
N ALA A 69 -10.38 6.35 7.33
CA ALA A 69 -11.75 5.95 7.62
C ALA A 69 -11.90 5.20 8.96
N LEU A 70 -10.95 4.31 9.28
CA LEU A 70 -11.07 3.35 10.37
C LEU A 70 -10.20 3.69 11.58
N GLY A 71 -9.26 4.63 11.44
CA GLY A 71 -8.19 4.82 12.41
C GLY A 71 -7.13 3.72 12.32
N HIS A 72 -6.08 3.87 13.12
CA HIS A 72 -5.01 2.88 13.19
C HIS A 72 -5.41 1.76 14.17
N LEU A 73 -5.66 0.57 13.64
CA LEU A 73 -6.11 -0.59 14.41
C LEU A 73 -4.95 -1.41 15.01
N LEU A 74 -3.75 -0.85 15.01
CA LEU A 74 -2.53 -1.48 15.55
C LEU A 74 -2.28 -2.86 14.90
N GLY A 75 -2.08 -3.91 15.69
CA GLY A 75 -1.83 -5.26 15.19
C GLY A 75 -2.97 -5.87 14.38
N ALA A 76 -4.18 -5.32 14.46
CA ALA A 76 -5.31 -5.76 13.63
C ALA A 76 -5.32 -5.13 12.24
N SER A 77 -4.61 -4.01 12.02
CA SER A 77 -4.60 -3.31 10.73
C SER A 77 -4.29 -4.22 9.53
N PRO A 78 -3.24 -5.04 9.54
CA PRO A 78 -2.90 -5.86 8.37
C PRO A 78 -3.99 -6.86 7.98
N ILE A 79 -4.70 -7.40 8.96
CA ILE A 79 -5.80 -8.35 8.72
C ILE A 79 -7.01 -7.63 8.12
N VAL A 80 -7.36 -6.47 8.64
CA VAL A 80 -8.45 -5.64 8.12
C VAL A 80 -8.12 -5.17 6.70
N ASP A 81 -6.89 -4.71 6.47
CA ASP A 81 -6.39 -4.29 5.16
C ASP A 81 -6.45 -5.43 4.14
N LEU A 82 -6.07 -6.64 4.54
CA LEU A 82 -6.20 -7.84 3.70
C LEU A 82 -7.65 -8.13 3.34
N LEU A 83 -8.56 -8.11 4.33
CA LEU A 83 -9.98 -8.40 4.09
C LEU A 83 -10.60 -7.37 3.14
N LEU A 84 -10.26 -6.09 3.30
CA LEU A 84 -10.72 -5.03 2.41
C LEU A 84 -10.12 -5.16 1.01
N ALA A 85 -8.85 -5.54 0.89
CA ALA A 85 -8.24 -5.85 -0.40
C ALA A 85 -8.96 -6.99 -1.12
N LEU A 86 -9.19 -8.11 -0.45
CA LEU A 86 -9.90 -9.25 -1.02
C LEU A 86 -11.35 -8.89 -1.42
N ARG A 87 -12.00 -8.06 -0.62
CA ARG A 87 -13.33 -7.54 -0.94
C ARG A 87 -13.31 -6.67 -2.20
N ALA A 88 -12.37 -5.75 -2.29
CA ALA A 88 -12.19 -4.88 -3.45
C ALA A 88 -11.93 -5.69 -4.73
N LEU A 89 -11.05 -6.69 -4.66
CA LEU A 89 -10.77 -7.59 -5.79
C LEU A 89 -12.01 -8.39 -6.19
N GLY A 90 -12.71 -8.98 -5.22
CA GLY A 90 -13.87 -9.84 -5.47
C GLY A 90 -15.08 -9.09 -6.05
N GLU A 91 -15.26 -7.84 -5.66
CA GLU A 91 -16.35 -6.98 -6.16
C GLU A 91 -15.97 -6.15 -7.40
N GLY A 92 -14.68 -6.10 -7.75
CA GLY A 92 -14.20 -5.24 -8.83
C GLY A 92 -14.41 -3.75 -8.55
N VAL A 93 -14.19 -3.33 -7.30
CA VAL A 93 -14.39 -1.94 -6.86
C VAL A 93 -13.19 -1.48 -6.04
N VAL A 94 -12.58 -0.38 -6.46
CA VAL A 94 -11.61 0.35 -5.64
C VAL A 94 -12.39 1.08 -4.54
N LEU A 95 -12.07 0.79 -3.29
CA LEU A 95 -12.72 1.42 -2.15
C LEU A 95 -12.20 2.85 -1.94
N PRO A 96 -13.03 3.75 -1.40
CA PRO A 96 -12.62 5.10 -1.09
C PRO A 96 -11.50 5.17 -0.05
N SER A 97 -10.61 6.15 -0.22
CA SER A 97 -9.51 6.46 0.70
C SER A 97 -9.67 7.87 1.27
N PRO A 98 -10.58 8.09 2.22
CA PRO A 98 -10.80 9.43 2.76
C PRO A 98 -9.59 9.91 3.54
N GLY A 99 -9.31 11.20 3.43
CA GLY A 99 -8.21 11.87 4.15
C GLY A 99 -6.84 11.72 3.49
N VAL A 100 -6.74 11.11 2.31
CA VAL A 100 -5.51 11.10 1.53
C VAL A 100 -5.31 12.47 0.90
N GLY A 101 -4.18 13.11 1.24
CA GLY A 101 -3.75 14.37 0.64
C GLY A 101 -3.05 14.14 -0.72
N GLU A 102 -2.15 15.04 -1.05
CA GLU A 102 -1.38 14.97 -2.31
C GLU A 102 -0.25 13.92 -2.25
N MET A 103 0.16 13.50 -1.06
CA MET A 103 1.29 12.59 -0.88
C MET A 103 0.98 11.20 -1.46
N GLY A 104 1.90 10.67 -2.25
CA GLY A 104 1.75 9.37 -2.90
C GLY A 104 0.91 9.36 -4.17
N GLN A 105 0.27 10.46 -4.55
CA GLN A 105 -0.52 10.57 -5.77
C GLN A 105 0.30 10.38 -7.06
N ASP A 106 1.60 10.61 -7.00
CA ASP A 106 2.50 10.37 -8.14
C ASP A 106 2.77 8.87 -8.37
N ALA A 107 2.75 8.08 -7.29
CA ALA A 107 3.06 6.65 -7.33
C ALA A 107 1.82 5.77 -7.52
N LEU A 108 0.69 6.19 -6.95
CA LEU A 108 -0.53 5.40 -6.82
C LEU A 108 -1.76 6.21 -7.22
N GLU A 109 -2.84 5.52 -7.54
CA GLU A 109 -4.12 6.13 -7.88
C GLU A 109 -5.13 5.94 -6.74
N PHE A 110 -5.26 6.97 -5.90
CA PHE A 110 -6.26 7.03 -4.84
C PHE A 110 -7.57 7.63 -5.34
N SER A 111 -8.68 7.24 -4.71
CA SER A 111 -9.99 7.83 -4.96
C SER A 111 -10.74 8.06 -3.67
N ASP A 112 -11.54 9.11 -3.59
CA ASP A 112 -12.47 9.42 -2.48
C ASP A 112 -13.89 8.87 -2.74
N VAL A 113 -14.12 8.28 -3.89
CA VAL A 113 -15.38 7.63 -4.26
C VAL A 113 -15.12 6.20 -4.71
N PRO A 114 -16.10 5.29 -4.64
CA PRO A 114 -15.96 3.96 -5.20
C PRO A 114 -15.73 4.02 -6.71
N VAL A 115 -14.75 3.27 -7.21
CA VAL A 115 -14.42 3.20 -8.64
C VAL A 115 -14.48 1.75 -9.12
N ALA A 116 -15.30 1.49 -10.14
CA ALA A 116 -15.34 0.16 -10.75
C ALA A 116 -14.03 -0.10 -11.52
N ALA A 117 -13.37 -1.21 -11.23
CA ALA A 117 -12.10 -1.60 -11.85
C ALA A 117 -11.94 -3.12 -11.85
N GLU A 118 -11.46 -3.67 -12.96
CA GLU A 118 -11.06 -5.07 -12.99
C GLU A 118 -9.69 -5.21 -12.33
N MET A 119 -9.64 -5.91 -11.21
CA MET A 119 -8.44 -6.12 -10.41
C MET A 119 -8.32 -7.59 -10.02
N LYS A 120 -7.13 -8.14 -10.07
CA LYS A 120 -6.86 -9.55 -9.76
C LYS A 120 -5.89 -9.74 -8.60
N ARG A 121 -4.97 -8.80 -8.42
CA ARG A 121 -3.87 -8.92 -7.46
C ARG A 121 -3.69 -7.66 -6.64
N ALA A 122 -3.58 -7.85 -5.34
CA ALA A 122 -3.28 -6.78 -4.40
C ALA A 122 -1.94 -7.01 -3.70
N LEU A 123 -1.27 -5.91 -3.38
CA LEU A 123 -0.13 -5.85 -2.47
C LEU A 123 -0.60 -5.11 -1.21
N VAL A 124 -0.42 -5.72 -0.05
CA VAL A 124 -0.75 -5.11 1.24
C VAL A 124 0.53 -4.81 2.00
N LEU A 125 0.67 -3.58 2.47
CA LEU A 125 1.81 -3.12 3.25
C LEU A 125 1.43 -2.97 4.71
N SER A 126 2.34 -3.38 5.58
CA SER A 126 2.20 -3.19 7.02
C SER A 126 3.52 -2.77 7.63
N ARG A 127 3.45 -1.93 8.66
CA ARG A 127 4.61 -1.46 9.39
C ARG A 127 4.36 -1.47 10.88
N GLY A 128 5.38 -1.87 11.63
CA GLY A 128 5.41 -1.75 13.08
C GLY A 128 6.10 -0.46 13.52
N PHE A 129 5.80 -0.01 14.73
CA PHE A 129 6.40 1.20 15.33
C PHE A 129 7.92 1.14 15.47
N GLU A 130 8.48 -0.06 15.51
CA GLU A 130 9.93 -0.30 15.63
C GLU A 130 10.66 -0.31 14.27
N GLY A 131 9.99 0.13 13.20
CA GLY A 131 10.55 0.18 11.86
C GLY A 131 10.51 -1.15 11.08
N SER A 132 9.89 -2.20 11.65
CA SER A 132 9.67 -3.44 10.92
C SER A 132 8.69 -3.20 9.77
N CYS A 133 9.02 -3.72 8.58
CA CYS A 133 8.17 -3.65 7.39
C CYS A 133 7.79 -5.07 6.96
N ALA A 134 6.56 -5.22 6.55
CA ALA A 134 6.05 -6.44 5.96
C ALA A 134 5.18 -6.12 4.75
N ALA A 135 5.27 -6.98 3.74
CA ALA A 135 4.41 -6.91 2.58
C ALA A 135 3.92 -8.31 2.21
N PHE A 136 2.72 -8.41 1.70
CA PHE A 136 2.20 -9.67 1.17
C PHE A 136 1.26 -9.45 -0.01
N CYS A 137 1.25 -10.41 -0.91
CA CYS A 137 0.39 -10.40 -2.08
C CYS A 137 -0.88 -11.22 -1.80
N ALA A 138 -2.00 -10.75 -2.35
CA ALA A 138 -3.28 -11.43 -2.32
C ALA A 138 -3.90 -11.44 -3.72
N SER A 139 -4.67 -12.48 -4.03
CA SER A 139 -5.43 -12.59 -5.27
C SER A 139 -6.86 -13.02 -4.99
N ALA A 140 -7.79 -12.54 -5.80
CA ALA A 140 -9.12 -13.14 -5.84
C ALA A 140 -9.04 -14.57 -6.40
N ALA A 141 -9.90 -15.43 -5.90
CA ALA A 141 -10.04 -16.80 -6.39
C ALA A 141 -10.62 -16.82 -7.81
#